data_e5fe32266b9b7324a846a615abe2b749
#
_entry.id   e5fe32266b9b7324a846a615abe2b749
#
_cell.length_a   1.000
_cell.length_b   1.000
_cell.length_c   1.000
_cell.angle_alpha   90.00
_cell.angle_beta   90.00
_cell.angle_gamma   90.00
#
_symmetry.space_group_name_H-M   'P 1'
#
loop_
_entity.id
_entity.type
_entity.pdbx_description
1 polymer ?
#
loop_
_entity_poly.entity_id
_entity_poly.type
_entity_poly.pdbx_seq_one_letter_code
_entity_poly.pdbx_strand_id
1 'polypeptide(L)'
;MLLVIGGVHTGLFYLLAVLQVSPLMQTNLILLYWLLVATLLSWLARRCIRTTYDEPMQKLAEASRKVAGGDFSIYVPTVHSADRYDYLDHMILDFNKMVEELGSIETLKTDFFTNVSHEMKTPLAVISNNAQLLANRSVDEERRAECTENILVASRRLNSLITNMLKLNKLEKQTIRPVPASYDVCEQLAECVFQYEELLESRQLELEPDLEDRCFVLADAELMELVWTNLISNAIKFTPPGGTITLTQKAAGDFAEISVADTGCGMSAETQKHIFEKFYQGDTSHATAGNGLGLALVKRILELSGGTVSVQSSPDHGSKFTVFLPLFKECITHEQ
;
A
#
# COMPACT_ATOMS: atom_id res chain seq x y z
N MET A 1 -48.72 21.17 -14.21
CA MET A 1 -49.68 20.09 -13.91
C MET A 1 -50.92 20.59 -13.18
N LEU A 2 -50.83 21.30 -12.04
CA LEU A 2 -52.01 21.83 -11.29
C LEU A 2 -52.93 22.74 -12.11
N LEU A 3 -52.38 23.62 -12.94
CA LEU A 3 -53.14 24.49 -13.83
C LEU A 3 -53.97 23.73 -14.87
N VAL A 4 -53.42 22.61 -15.40
CA VAL A 4 -54.14 21.76 -16.36
C VAL A 4 -55.29 21.05 -15.66
N ILE A 5 -55.06 20.51 -14.47
CA ILE A 5 -56.09 19.83 -13.66
C ILE A 5 -57.21 20.81 -13.30
N GLY A 6 -56.86 22.04 -12.88
CA GLY A 6 -57.83 23.10 -12.60
C GLY A 6 -58.62 23.53 -13.84
N GLY A 7 -57.97 23.66 -15.01
CA GLY A 7 -58.64 23.97 -16.27
C GLY A 7 -59.61 22.88 -16.71
N VAL A 8 -59.25 21.60 -16.56
CA VAL A 8 -60.16 20.49 -16.87
C VAL A 8 -61.34 20.46 -15.89
N HIS A 9 -61.10 20.73 -14.59
CA HIS A 9 -62.18 20.84 -13.60
C HIS A 9 -63.19 21.94 -13.94
N THR A 10 -62.70 23.16 -14.24
CA THR A 10 -63.59 24.28 -14.61
C THR A 10 -64.34 24.03 -15.92
N GLY A 11 -63.66 23.42 -16.92
CA GLY A 11 -64.27 22.99 -18.16
C GLY A 11 -65.38 21.95 -17.98
N LEU A 12 -65.12 20.93 -17.10
CA LEU A 12 -66.08 19.92 -16.76
C LEU A 12 -67.34 20.54 -16.05
N PHE A 13 -67.10 21.42 -15.09
CA PHE A 13 -68.12 22.13 -14.38
C PHE A 13 -69.04 22.95 -15.34
N TYR A 14 -68.41 23.68 -16.25
CA TYR A 14 -69.15 24.49 -17.25
C TYR A 14 -69.95 23.60 -18.22
N LEU A 15 -69.37 22.53 -18.70
CA LEU A 15 -70.05 21.53 -19.56
C LEU A 15 -71.26 20.93 -18.91
N LEU A 16 -71.13 20.46 -17.63
CA LEU A 16 -72.25 19.90 -16.87
C LEU A 16 -73.37 20.89 -16.60
N ALA A 17 -73.04 22.19 -16.45
CA ALA A 17 -74.01 23.27 -16.32
C ALA A 17 -74.75 23.51 -17.63
N VAL A 18 -74.08 23.55 -18.78
CA VAL A 18 -74.69 23.72 -20.13
C VAL A 18 -75.63 22.56 -20.48
N LEU A 19 -75.24 21.29 -20.05
CA LEU A 19 -76.07 20.09 -20.29
C LEU A 19 -77.28 19.97 -19.34
N GLN A 20 -77.47 20.93 -18.47
CA GLN A 20 -78.61 20.98 -17.48
C GLN A 20 -78.70 19.67 -16.62
N VAL A 21 -77.57 19.09 -16.29
CA VAL A 21 -77.47 17.89 -15.42
C VAL A 21 -78.00 18.25 -14.02
N SER A 22 -78.71 17.33 -13.36
CA SER A 22 -79.20 17.54 -11.99
C SER A 22 -78.10 17.91 -11.01
N PRO A 23 -78.26 18.77 -10.01
CA PRO A 23 -77.21 19.17 -9.07
C PRO A 23 -76.55 18.00 -8.32
N LEU A 24 -77.34 16.99 -7.95
CA LEU A 24 -76.82 15.76 -7.28
C LEU A 24 -75.90 14.96 -8.19
N MET A 25 -76.20 14.90 -9.48
CA MET A 25 -75.38 14.17 -10.45
C MET A 25 -74.15 14.98 -10.82
N GLN A 26 -74.19 16.30 -10.85
CA GLN A 26 -72.99 17.16 -11.02
C GLN A 26 -72.00 16.98 -9.88
N THR A 27 -72.45 17.01 -8.63
CA THR A 27 -71.60 16.80 -7.46
C THR A 27 -70.94 15.43 -7.48
N ASN A 28 -71.68 14.38 -7.82
CA ASN A 28 -71.14 13.00 -7.90
C ASN A 28 -70.09 12.86 -9.01
N LEU A 29 -70.28 13.47 -10.18
CA LEU A 29 -69.30 13.43 -11.29
C LEU A 29 -68.04 14.18 -10.93
N ILE A 30 -68.14 15.34 -10.26
CA ILE A 30 -67.01 16.10 -9.80
C ILE A 30 -66.22 15.32 -8.73
N LEU A 31 -66.91 14.67 -7.77
CA LEU A 31 -66.27 13.82 -6.78
C LEU A 31 -65.53 12.66 -7.44
N LEU A 32 -66.15 11.98 -8.42
CA LEU A 32 -65.52 10.91 -9.18
C LEU A 32 -64.27 11.38 -9.92
N TYR A 33 -64.34 12.56 -10.57
CA TYR A 33 -63.20 13.19 -11.23
C TYR A 33 -62.04 13.39 -10.24
N TRP A 34 -62.30 13.99 -9.07
CA TRP A 34 -61.25 14.23 -8.07
C TRP A 34 -60.68 12.91 -7.49
N LEU A 35 -61.50 11.87 -7.33
CA LEU A 35 -61.06 10.55 -6.92
C LEU A 35 -60.09 9.95 -7.95
N LEU A 36 -60.43 10.02 -9.24
CA LEU A 36 -59.58 9.56 -10.32
C LEU A 36 -58.25 10.35 -10.40
N VAL A 37 -58.31 11.66 -10.26
CA VAL A 37 -57.13 12.53 -10.24
C VAL A 37 -56.24 12.19 -9.04
N ALA A 38 -56.81 12.02 -7.84
CA ALA A 38 -56.08 11.66 -6.62
C ALA A 38 -55.39 10.30 -6.73
N THR A 39 -56.10 9.28 -7.27
CA THR A 39 -55.55 7.94 -7.48
C THR A 39 -54.42 7.94 -8.52
N LEU A 40 -54.58 8.68 -9.62
CA LEU A 40 -53.55 8.82 -10.65
C LEU A 40 -52.29 9.52 -10.09
N LEU A 41 -52.49 10.63 -9.37
CA LEU A 41 -51.39 11.38 -8.75
C LEU A 41 -50.64 10.51 -7.71
N SER A 42 -51.40 9.80 -6.87
CA SER A 42 -50.81 8.88 -5.89
C SER A 42 -50.03 7.76 -6.56
N TRP A 43 -50.51 7.22 -7.67
CA TRP A 43 -49.79 6.19 -8.42
C TRP A 43 -48.51 6.74 -9.06
N LEU A 44 -48.59 7.92 -9.69
CA LEU A 44 -47.40 8.58 -10.26
C LEU A 44 -46.36 8.93 -9.19
N ALA A 45 -46.79 9.46 -8.05
CA ALA A 45 -45.90 9.78 -6.94
C ALA A 45 -45.22 8.52 -6.39
N ARG A 46 -45.98 7.44 -6.15
CA ARG A 46 -45.42 6.15 -5.69
C ARG A 46 -44.43 5.58 -6.70
N ARG A 47 -44.75 5.63 -8.00
CA ARG A 47 -43.86 5.16 -9.06
C ARG A 47 -42.56 5.99 -9.08
N CYS A 48 -42.65 7.31 -8.97
CA CYS A 48 -41.47 8.19 -8.92
C CYS A 48 -40.59 7.88 -7.71
N ILE A 49 -41.17 7.81 -6.51
CA ILE A 49 -40.44 7.49 -5.28
C ILE A 49 -39.73 6.13 -5.41
N ARG A 50 -40.48 5.11 -5.89
CA ARG A 50 -39.93 3.77 -6.04
C ARG A 50 -38.73 3.73 -6.98
N THR A 51 -38.80 4.38 -8.16
CA THR A 51 -37.71 4.32 -9.15
C THR A 51 -36.52 5.23 -8.79
N THR A 52 -36.79 6.36 -8.11
CA THR A 52 -35.76 7.36 -7.82
C THR A 52 -35.02 7.07 -6.49
N TYR A 53 -35.72 6.43 -5.50
CA TYR A 53 -35.14 6.23 -4.18
C TYR A 53 -35.14 4.75 -3.73
N ASP A 54 -36.30 4.07 -3.78
CA ASP A 54 -36.43 2.74 -3.17
C ASP A 54 -35.58 1.69 -3.89
N GLU A 55 -35.64 1.61 -5.22
CA GLU A 55 -34.87 0.63 -6.01
C GLU A 55 -33.35 0.84 -5.93
N PRO A 56 -32.79 2.08 -6.05
CA PRO A 56 -31.37 2.32 -5.85
C PRO A 56 -30.91 2.01 -4.42
N MET A 57 -31.68 2.37 -3.41
CA MET A 57 -31.37 2.07 -2.00
C MET A 57 -31.36 0.57 -1.72
N GLN A 58 -32.26 -0.21 -2.31
CA GLN A 58 -32.24 -1.66 -2.23
C GLN A 58 -30.99 -2.26 -2.87
N LYS A 59 -30.62 -1.78 -4.07
CA LYS A 59 -29.39 -2.21 -4.74
C LYS A 59 -28.16 -1.92 -3.90
N LEU A 60 -28.09 -0.71 -3.30
CA LEU A 60 -26.99 -0.33 -2.42
C LEU A 60 -26.92 -1.22 -1.17
N ALA A 61 -28.10 -1.53 -0.57
CA ALA A 61 -28.18 -2.43 0.58
C ALA A 61 -27.75 -3.87 0.24
N GLU A 62 -28.14 -4.39 -0.94
CA GLU A 62 -27.71 -5.71 -1.42
C GLU A 62 -26.19 -5.71 -1.72
N ALA A 63 -25.68 -4.70 -2.38
CA ALA A 63 -24.25 -4.54 -2.63
C ALA A 63 -23.45 -4.49 -1.32
N SER A 64 -23.93 -3.72 -0.34
CA SER A 64 -23.30 -3.63 0.98
C SER A 64 -23.23 -4.99 1.70
N ARG A 65 -24.28 -5.84 1.60
CA ARG A 65 -24.25 -7.19 2.16
C ARG A 65 -23.23 -8.09 1.47
N LYS A 66 -23.08 -7.98 0.15
CA LYS A 66 -22.10 -8.75 -0.61
C LYS A 66 -20.67 -8.32 -0.25
N VAL A 67 -20.43 -7.02 -0.16
CA VAL A 67 -19.13 -6.47 0.30
C VAL A 67 -18.80 -6.97 1.71
N ALA A 68 -19.76 -6.97 2.62
CA ALA A 68 -19.60 -7.54 3.96
C ALA A 68 -19.31 -9.06 3.93
N GLY A 69 -19.70 -9.76 2.88
CA GLY A 69 -19.37 -11.18 2.61
C GLY A 69 -18.02 -11.39 1.92
N GLY A 70 -17.28 -10.31 1.62
CA GLY A 70 -15.95 -10.38 0.98
C GLY A 70 -15.96 -10.28 -0.54
N ASP A 71 -17.10 -9.97 -1.18
CA ASP A 71 -17.17 -9.74 -2.62
C ASP A 71 -16.95 -8.25 -2.93
N PHE A 72 -15.74 -7.90 -3.33
CA PHE A 72 -15.35 -6.53 -3.69
C PHE A 72 -15.40 -6.26 -5.20
N SER A 73 -15.92 -7.19 -6.00
CA SER A 73 -16.06 -6.99 -7.46
C SER A 73 -17.31 -6.20 -7.86
N ILE A 74 -18.06 -5.73 -6.90
CA ILE A 74 -19.39 -5.13 -7.07
C ILE A 74 -19.24 -3.66 -7.44
N TYR A 75 -20.06 -3.24 -8.40
CA TYR A 75 -20.24 -1.84 -8.79
C TYR A 75 -21.74 -1.50 -8.80
N VAL A 76 -22.12 -0.41 -8.14
CA VAL A 76 -23.48 0.10 -8.16
C VAL A 76 -23.55 1.30 -9.11
N PRO A 77 -24.38 1.24 -10.19
CA PRO A 77 -24.49 2.37 -11.12
C PRO A 77 -25.24 3.54 -10.47
N THR A 78 -24.83 4.77 -10.83
CA THR A 78 -25.54 5.99 -10.45
C THR A 78 -26.93 6.05 -11.07
N VAL A 79 -27.83 6.79 -10.43
CA VAL A 79 -29.23 6.95 -10.91
C VAL A 79 -29.31 7.98 -12.02
N HIS A 80 -28.55 9.07 -11.89
CA HIS A 80 -28.54 10.18 -12.85
C HIS A 80 -27.22 10.23 -13.63
N SER A 81 -27.24 11.00 -14.73
CA SER A 81 -26.04 11.30 -15.50
C SER A 81 -25.15 12.33 -14.78
N ALA A 82 -23.85 12.35 -15.12
CA ALA A 82 -22.83 13.12 -14.41
C ALA A 82 -23.11 14.63 -14.26
N ASP A 83 -23.91 15.19 -15.16
CA ASP A 83 -24.34 16.59 -15.15
C ASP A 83 -25.50 16.90 -14.16
N ARG A 84 -26.07 15.88 -13.53
CA ARG A 84 -27.25 15.96 -12.65
C ARG A 84 -27.18 15.12 -11.41
N TYR A 85 -25.98 14.84 -10.89
CA TYR A 85 -25.82 14.07 -9.67
C TYR A 85 -26.49 14.73 -8.48
N ASP A 86 -27.26 13.93 -7.73
CA ASP A 86 -27.84 14.30 -6.45
C ASP A 86 -27.06 13.67 -5.27
N TYR A 87 -27.58 13.84 -4.07
CA TYR A 87 -26.94 13.27 -2.86
C TYR A 87 -26.85 11.74 -2.89
N LEU A 88 -27.81 11.06 -3.52
CA LEU A 88 -27.81 9.60 -3.63
C LEU A 88 -26.73 9.13 -4.61
N ASP A 89 -26.54 9.84 -5.71
CA ASP A 89 -25.49 9.54 -6.67
C ASP A 89 -24.10 9.73 -6.05
N HIS A 90 -23.87 10.80 -5.28
CA HIS A 90 -22.62 10.99 -4.54
C HIS A 90 -22.38 9.89 -3.53
N MET A 91 -23.41 9.46 -2.79
CA MET A 91 -23.29 8.32 -1.85
C MET A 91 -22.94 7.01 -2.56
N ILE A 92 -23.50 6.76 -3.75
CA ILE A 92 -23.16 5.59 -4.58
C ILE A 92 -21.72 5.67 -5.07
N LEU A 93 -21.24 6.84 -5.50
CA LEU A 93 -19.86 7.03 -5.93
C LEU A 93 -18.88 6.81 -4.78
N ASP A 94 -19.14 7.37 -3.60
CA ASP A 94 -18.33 7.17 -2.40
C ASP A 94 -18.33 5.70 -1.97
N PHE A 95 -19.46 5.01 -2.03
CA PHE A 95 -19.57 3.59 -1.79
C PHE A 95 -18.71 2.78 -2.77
N ASN A 96 -18.81 3.05 -4.09
CA ASN A 96 -18.01 2.35 -5.09
C ASN A 96 -16.51 2.56 -4.87
N LYS A 97 -16.10 3.79 -4.55
CA LYS A 97 -14.69 4.10 -4.22
C LYS A 97 -14.22 3.32 -2.99
N MET A 98 -15.02 3.26 -1.94
CA MET A 98 -14.71 2.47 -0.74
C MET A 98 -14.58 0.98 -1.07
N VAL A 99 -15.44 0.42 -1.93
CA VAL A 99 -15.38 -0.99 -2.37
C VAL A 99 -14.10 -1.25 -3.16
N GLU A 100 -13.72 -0.36 -4.06
CA GLU A 100 -12.48 -0.45 -4.82
C GLU A 100 -11.24 -0.44 -3.90
N GLU A 101 -11.19 0.47 -2.93
CA GLU A 101 -10.11 0.55 -1.94
C GLU A 101 -10.04 -0.74 -1.08
N LEU A 102 -11.18 -1.25 -0.62
CA LEU A 102 -11.23 -2.52 0.13
C LEU A 102 -10.79 -3.72 -0.72
N GLY A 103 -11.18 -3.77 -1.98
CA GLY A 103 -10.77 -4.80 -2.93
C GLY A 103 -9.26 -4.79 -3.16
N SER A 104 -8.68 -3.60 -3.32
CA SER A 104 -7.22 -3.41 -3.44
C SER A 104 -6.48 -3.92 -2.21
N ILE A 105 -6.98 -3.61 -1.01
CA ILE A 105 -6.38 -4.09 0.26
C ILE A 105 -6.44 -5.62 0.35
N GLU A 106 -7.57 -6.25 0.01
CA GLU A 106 -7.71 -7.71 0.08
C GLU A 106 -6.83 -8.42 -0.96
N THR A 107 -6.69 -7.86 -2.17
CA THR A 107 -5.76 -8.35 -3.19
C THR A 107 -4.32 -8.28 -2.70
N LEU A 108 -3.88 -7.12 -2.19
CA LEU A 108 -2.54 -6.95 -1.64
C LEU A 108 -2.27 -7.91 -0.48
N LYS A 109 -3.25 -8.17 0.37
CA LYS A 109 -3.14 -9.11 1.48
C LYS A 109 -3.01 -10.57 0.97
N THR A 110 -3.78 -10.94 -0.03
CA THR A 110 -3.73 -12.29 -0.63
C THR A 110 -2.39 -12.52 -1.33
N ASP A 111 -1.91 -11.55 -2.10
CA ASP A 111 -0.60 -11.59 -2.76
C ASP A 111 0.53 -11.67 -1.74
N PHE A 112 0.41 -10.92 -0.63
CA PHE A 112 1.37 -11.00 0.47
C PHE A 112 1.47 -12.43 1.03
N PHE A 113 0.36 -13.08 1.38
CA PHE A 113 0.38 -14.45 1.92
C PHE A 113 0.86 -15.48 0.89
N THR A 114 0.53 -15.29 -0.38
CA THR A 114 1.01 -16.15 -1.48
C THR A 114 2.52 -16.05 -1.60
N ASN A 115 3.07 -14.85 -1.62
CA ASN A 115 4.50 -14.59 -1.73
C ASN A 115 5.26 -15.12 -0.48
N VAL A 116 4.74 -14.89 0.72
CA VAL A 116 5.29 -15.48 1.96
C VAL A 116 5.39 -16.99 1.84
N SER A 117 4.31 -17.64 1.38
CA SER A 117 4.27 -19.11 1.25
C SER A 117 5.32 -19.61 0.25
N HIS A 118 5.50 -18.91 -0.86
CA HIS A 118 6.52 -19.25 -1.85
C HIS A 118 7.94 -19.08 -1.32
N GLU A 119 8.22 -17.92 -0.69
CA GLU A 119 9.54 -17.62 -0.13
C GLU A 119 9.93 -18.52 1.07
N MET A 120 8.95 -19.10 1.77
CA MET A 120 9.18 -20.08 2.82
C MET A 120 9.40 -21.50 2.26
N LYS A 121 8.66 -21.90 1.21
CA LYS A 121 8.77 -23.25 0.63
C LYS A 121 10.16 -23.54 0.07
N THR A 122 10.79 -22.55 -0.57
CA THR A 122 12.10 -22.73 -1.22
C THR A 122 13.21 -23.12 -0.21
N PRO A 123 13.50 -22.34 0.85
CA PRO A 123 14.52 -22.75 1.83
C PRO A 123 14.12 -24.02 2.57
N LEU A 124 12.84 -24.24 2.85
CA LEU A 124 12.39 -25.47 3.50
C LEU A 124 12.64 -26.72 2.63
N ALA A 125 12.43 -26.62 1.31
CA ALA A 125 12.76 -27.70 0.38
C ALA A 125 14.27 -27.96 0.34
N VAL A 126 15.12 -26.93 0.36
CA VAL A 126 16.58 -27.08 0.43
C VAL A 126 16.99 -27.81 1.71
N ILE A 127 16.45 -27.39 2.87
CA ILE A 127 16.72 -28.05 4.17
C ILE A 127 16.30 -29.53 4.11
N SER A 128 15.06 -29.81 3.66
CA SER A 128 14.53 -31.17 3.61
C SER A 128 15.31 -32.07 2.68
N ASN A 129 15.64 -31.60 1.47
CA ASN A 129 16.41 -32.40 0.50
C ASN A 129 17.83 -32.71 1.00
N ASN A 130 18.56 -31.73 1.55
CA ASN A 130 19.89 -31.94 2.07
C ASN A 130 19.87 -32.81 3.33
N ALA A 131 18.87 -32.70 4.21
CA ALA A 131 18.70 -33.58 5.36
C ALA A 131 18.42 -35.03 4.94
N GLN A 132 17.62 -35.26 3.88
CA GLN A 132 17.41 -36.60 3.32
C GLN A 132 18.71 -37.20 2.74
N LEU A 133 19.53 -36.37 2.06
CA LEU A 133 20.85 -36.83 1.59
C LEU A 133 21.76 -37.23 2.75
N LEU A 134 21.82 -36.44 3.82
CA LEU A 134 22.59 -36.73 5.02
C LEU A 134 22.13 -38.00 5.75
N ALA A 135 20.85 -38.35 5.67
CA ALA A 135 20.34 -39.62 6.21
C ALA A 135 20.87 -40.87 5.48
N ASN A 136 21.36 -40.71 4.26
CA ASN A 136 21.99 -41.79 3.52
C ASN A 136 23.43 -41.98 4.00
N ARG A 137 23.76 -43.18 4.55
CA ARG A 137 25.07 -43.49 5.11
C ARG A 137 26.19 -43.59 4.06
N SER A 138 25.87 -43.67 2.77
CA SER A 138 26.86 -43.81 1.69
C SER A 138 27.41 -42.47 1.17
N VAL A 139 26.99 -41.34 1.76
CA VAL A 139 27.46 -40.00 1.38
C VAL A 139 28.86 -39.76 1.95
N ASP A 140 29.79 -39.30 1.10
CA ASP A 140 31.17 -38.96 1.49
C ASP A 140 31.21 -37.70 2.40
N GLU A 141 32.37 -37.46 3.01
CA GLU A 141 32.54 -36.38 3.97
C GLU A 141 32.41 -34.97 3.32
N GLU A 142 32.92 -34.82 2.10
CA GLU A 142 32.86 -33.57 1.35
C GLU A 142 31.38 -33.19 1.06
N ARG A 143 30.61 -34.18 0.59
CA ARG A 143 29.17 -33.98 0.31
C ARG A 143 28.36 -33.77 1.60
N ARG A 144 28.78 -34.34 2.72
CA ARG A 144 28.18 -34.08 4.05
C ARG A 144 28.40 -32.64 4.47
N ALA A 145 29.62 -32.12 4.33
CA ALA A 145 29.95 -30.75 4.64
C ALA A 145 29.12 -29.76 3.77
N GLU A 146 29.04 -30.02 2.46
CA GLU A 146 28.22 -29.22 1.53
C GLU A 146 26.73 -29.23 1.92
N CYS A 147 26.14 -30.40 2.19
CA CYS A 147 24.75 -30.50 2.60
C CYS A 147 24.49 -29.76 3.92
N THR A 148 25.42 -29.85 4.87
CA THR A 148 25.31 -29.15 6.15
C THR A 148 25.34 -27.63 5.96
N GLU A 149 26.28 -27.14 5.16
CA GLU A 149 26.37 -25.70 4.86
C GLU A 149 25.08 -25.20 4.13
N ASN A 150 24.56 -25.95 3.16
CA ASN A 150 23.31 -25.63 2.48
C ASN A 150 22.12 -25.54 3.44
N ILE A 151 22.06 -26.46 4.45
CA ILE A 151 21.03 -26.40 5.50
C ILE A 151 21.19 -25.14 6.35
N LEU A 152 22.39 -24.79 6.76
CA LEU A 152 22.66 -23.62 7.58
C LEU A 152 22.32 -22.32 6.84
N VAL A 153 22.72 -22.20 5.57
CA VAL A 153 22.38 -21.05 4.72
C VAL A 153 20.87 -20.91 4.55
N ALA A 154 20.18 -22.00 4.23
CA ALA A 154 18.72 -21.98 4.06
C ALA A 154 17.99 -21.64 5.37
N SER A 155 18.48 -22.14 6.52
CA SER A 155 17.94 -21.82 7.85
C SER A 155 18.14 -20.35 8.21
N ARG A 156 19.33 -19.78 7.97
CA ARG A 156 19.59 -18.35 8.17
C ARG A 156 18.67 -17.48 7.31
N ARG A 157 18.47 -17.86 6.03
CA ARG A 157 17.54 -17.16 5.11
C ARG A 157 16.10 -17.19 5.62
N LEU A 158 15.62 -18.35 6.08
CA LEU A 158 14.25 -18.49 6.63
C LEU A 158 14.07 -17.66 7.90
N ASN A 159 15.03 -17.65 8.80
CA ASN A 159 14.98 -16.85 10.02
C ASN A 159 14.96 -15.34 9.72
N SER A 160 15.78 -14.88 8.78
CA SER A 160 15.77 -13.48 8.30
C SER A 160 14.41 -13.09 7.71
N LEU A 161 13.80 -13.96 6.89
CA LEU A 161 12.46 -13.73 6.31
C LEU A 161 11.42 -13.56 7.42
N ILE A 162 11.37 -14.48 8.39
CA ILE A 162 10.40 -14.43 9.50
C ILE A 162 10.62 -13.16 10.33
N THR A 163 11.86 -12.83 10.67
CA THR A 163 12.19 -11.64 11.47
C THR A 163 11.78 -10.35 10.78
N ASN A 164 12.10 -10.19 9.49
CA ASN A 164 11.74 -9.01 8.70
C ASN A 164 10.22 -8.89 8.54
N MET A 165 9.53 -10.00 8.33
CA MET A 165 8.07 -10.04 8.26
C MET A 165 7.41 -9.60 9.58
N LEU A 166 7.91 -10.09 10.71
CA LEU A 166 7.41 -9.70 12.04
C LEU A 166 7.67 -8.22 12.33
N LYS A 167 8.86 -7.70 12.00
CA LYS A 167 9.20 -6.29 12.13
C LYS A 167 8.27 -5.42 11.28
N LEU A 168 8.10 -5.76 10.00
CA LEU A 168 7.23 -5.02 9.09
C LEU A 168 5.77 -5.00 9.59
N ASN A 169 5.23 -6.15 10.01
CA ASN A 169 3.86 -6.25 10.55
C ASN A 169 3.67 -5.38 11.81
N LYS A 170 4.65 -5.37 12.73
CA LYS A 170 4.59 -4.54 13.93
C LYS A 170 4.63 -3.05 13.62
N LEU A 171 5.44 -2.63 12.63
CA LEU A 171 5.52 -1.25 12.16
C LEU A 171 4.25 -0.81 11.40
N GLU A 172 3.63 -1.70 10.63
CA GLU A 172 2.37 -1.41 9.94
C GLU A 172 1.20 -1.24 10.89
N LYS A 173 1.10 -2.09 11.91
CA LYS A 173 0.07 -2.01 12.95
C LYS A 173 0.30 -0.89 13.96
N GLN A 174 1.36 -0.08 13.78
CA GLN A 174 1.79 0.95 14.72
C GLN A 174 1.96 0.42 16.16
N THR A 175 2.22 -0.88 16.30
CA THR A 175 2.49 -1.50 17.62
C THR A 175 3.88 -1.09 18.12
N ILE A 176 4.82 -0.85 17.19
CA ILE A 176 6.10 -0.18 17.48
C ILE A 176 5.87 1.30 17.21
N ARG A 177 6.01 2.12 18.26
CA ARG A 177 6.08 3.58 18.15
C ARG A 177 7.54 3.96 18.20
N PRO A 178 8.06 4.64 17.16
CA PRO A 178 9.43 5.15 17.21
C PRO A 178 9.64 6.00 18.46
N VAL A 179 10.78 5.85 19.10
CA VAL A 179 11.22 6.68 20.21
C VAL A 179 12.33 7.59 19.69
N PRO A 180 11.97 8.76 19.11
CA PRO A 180 12.96 9.62 18.51
C PRO A 180 13.88 10.20 19.59
N ALA A 181 15.17 10.07 19.38
CA ALA A 181 16.24 10.66 20.19
C ALA A 181 17.23 11.38 19.27
N SER A 182 17.92 12.36 19.82
CA SER A 182 19.07 12.98 19.11
C SER A 182 20.26 12.06 19.20
N TYR A 183 20.85 11.68 18.06
CA TYR A 183 22.07 10.86 18.00
C TYR A 183 22.91 11.22 16.80
N ASP A 184 24.19 10.88 16.83
CA ASP A 184 25.13 11.08 15.71
C ASP A 184 24.99 10.00 14.66
N VAL A 185 24.42 10.34 13.51
CA VAL A 185 24.20 9.36 12.43
C VAL A 185 25.52 8.95 11.75
N CYS A 186 26.57 9.78 11.79
CA CYS A 186 27.87 9.42 11.23
C CYS A 186 28.53 8.30 12.03
N GLU A 187 28.48 8.35 13.37
CA GLU A 187 28.95 7.28 14.24
C GLU A 187 28.18 5.97 13.97
N GLN A 188 26.85 6.03 13.90
CA GLN A 188 26.02 4.84 13.61
C GLN A 188 26.32 4.25 12.22
N LEU A 189 26.52 5.07 11.19
CA LEU A 189 26.89 4.59 9.86
C LEU A 189 28.24 3.89 9.86
N ALA A 190 29.23 4.44 10.58
CA ALA A 190 30.53 3.79 10.74
C ALA A 190 30.42 2.44 11.44
N GLU A 191 29.64 2.33 12.53
CA GLU A 191 29.37 1.09 13.23
C GLU A 191 28.68 0.05 12.31
N CYS A 192 27.68 0.49 11.53
CA CYS A 192 27.00 -0.39 10.58
C CYS A 192 27.94 -0.92 9.49
N VAL A 193 28.84 -0.10 8.97
CA VAL A 193 29.84 -0.51 7.97
C VAL A 193 30.85 -1.50 8.56
N PHE A 194 31.32 -1.26 9.78
CA PHE A 194 32.29 -2.10 10.46
C PHE A 194 31.79 -3.56 10.61
N GLN A 195 30.48 -3.76 10.77
CA GLN A 195 29.86 -5.09 10.82
C GLN A 195 30.07 -5.91 9.52
N TYR A 196 30.36 -5.25 8.41
CA TYR A 196 30.53 -5.87 7.09
C TYR A 196 32.00 -5.86 6.59
N GLU A 197 32.97 -5.44 7.40
CA GLU A 197 34.39 -5.33 7.02
C GLU A 197 34.93 -6.64 6.43
N GLU A 198 34.76 -7.75 7.14
CA GLU A 198 35.21 -9.07 6.69
C GLU A 198 34.55 -9.51 5.36
N LEU A 199 33.28 -9.13 5.15
CA LEU A 199 32.55 -9.43 3.92
C LEU A 199 33.00 -8.55 2.75
N LEU A 200 33.30 -7.28 3.00
CA LEU A 200 33.87 -6.36 2.01
C LEU A 200 35.23 -6.85 1.54
N GLU A 201 36.11 -7.21 2.48
CA GLU A 201 37.43 -7.76 2.16
C GLU A 201 37.34 -9.08 1.36
N SER A 202 36.50 -10.01 1.80
CA SER A 202 36.34 -11.31 1.13
C SER A 202 35.82 -11.19 -0.31
N ARG A 203 35.05 -10.13 -0.60
CA ARG A 203 34.54 -9.80 -1.93
C ARG A 203 35.40 -8.82 -2.70
N GLN A 204 36.49 -8.33 -2.13
CA GLN A 204 37.38 -7.33 -2.72
C GLN A 204 36.62 -6.04 -3.11
N LEU A 205 35.66 -5.62 -2.30
CA LEU A 205 34.90 -4.41 -2.51
C LEU A 205 35.61 -3.22 -1.87
N GLU A 206 35.72 -2.12 -2.60
CA GLU A 206 36.27 -0.85 -2.10
C GLU A 206 35.15 -0.02 -1.44
N LEU A 207 35.41 0.49 -0.23
CA LEU A 207 34.50 1.38 0.46
C LEU A 207 35.08 2.78 0.49
N GLU A 208 34.31 3.74 -0.02
CA GLU A 208 34.64 5.19 -0.05
C GLU A 208 33.68 5.97 0.84
N PRO A 209 34.01 6.22 2.12
CA PRO A 209 33.20 7.07 3.00
C PRO A 209 33.53 8.54 2.78
N ASP A 210 32.49 9.38 2.57
CA ASP A 210 32.53 10.86 2.55
C ASP A 210 31.51 11.37 3.56
N LEU A 211 31.87 11.28 4.85
CA LEU A 211 31.02 11.62 5.99
C LEU A 211 31.59 12.88 6.68
N GLU A 212 30.70 13.76 7.14
CA GLU A 212 31.07 14.83 8.05
C GLU A 212 31.52 14.27 9.40
N ASP A 213 32.29 15.05 10.17
CA ASP A 213 32.78 14.58 11.48
C ASP A 213 31.65 14.21 12.44
N ARG A 214 30.54 14.95 12.41
CA ARG A 214 29.33 14.71 13.21
C ARG A 214 28.09 15.24 12.51
N CYS A 215 27.00 14.49 12.62
CA CYS A 215 25.69 14.91 12.15
C CYS A 215 24.58 14.39 13.07
N PHE A 216 23.93 15.29 13.82
CA PHE A 216 22.86 14.92 14.75
C PHE A 216 21.51 14.94 14.05
N VAL A 217 20.79 13.82 14.12
CA VAL A 217 19.44 13.64 13.59
C VAL A 217 18.47 13.32 14.72
N LEU A 218 17.19 13.62 14.51
CA LEU A 218 16.12 13.26 15.43
C LEU A 218 15.36 12.05 14.91
N ALA A 219 15.75 10.85 15.33
CA ALA A 219 15.10 9.61 14.92
C ALA A 219 15.31 8.50 15.97
N ASP A 220 14.66 7.36 15.78
CA ASP A 220 14.87 6.16 16.58
C ASP A 220 16.10 5.42 16.05
N ALA A 221 17.19 5.43 16.82
CA ALA A 221 18.47 4.88 16.40
C ALA A 221 18.39 3.37 16.09
N GLU A 222 17.61 2.56 16.85
CA GLU A 222 17.46 1.12 16.61
C GLU A 222 16.75 0.84 15.29
N LEU A 223 15.73 1.64 14.97
CA LEU A 223 15.03 1.53 13.68
C LEU A 223 15.91 2.00 12.52
N MET A 224 16.68 3.05 12.72
CA MET A 224 17.59 3.57 11.68
C MET A 224 18.75 2.62 11.40
N GLU A 225 19.27 1.89 12.39
CA GLU A 225 20.24 0.81 12.16
C GLU A 225 19.73 -0.24 11.15
N LEU A 226 18.43 -0.56 11.21
CA LEU A 226 17.81 -1.46 10.23
C LEU A 226 17.76 -0.85 8.82
N VAL A 227 17.63 0.46 8.70
CA VAL A 227 17.69 1.16 7.42
C VAL A 227 19.09 1.04 6.82
N TRP A 228 20.13 1.40 7.60
CA TRP A 228 21.51 1.38 7.13
C TRP A 228 21.98 -0.02 6.78
N THR A 229 21.74 -1.00 7.65
CA THR A 229 22.13 -2.40 7.40
C THR A 229 21.43 -2.98 6.17
N ASN A 230 20.16 -2.63 5.89
CA ASN A 230 19.49 -3.05 4.66
C ASN A 230 20.09 -2.40 3.40
N LEU A 231 20.38 -1.10 3.43
CA LEU A 231 20.95 -0.40 2.27
C LEU A 231 22.39 -0.87 2.01
N ILE A 232 23.24 -0.95 3.04
CA ILE A 232 24.62 -1.40 2.93
C ILE A 232 24.69 -2.86 2.46
N SER A 233 23.89 -3.75 3.05
CA SER A 233 23.88 -5.17 2.63
C SER A 233 23.37 -5.34 1.19
N ASN A 234 22.43 -4.51 0.73
CA ASN A 234 22.03 -4.51 -0.68
C ASN A 234 23.17 -4.04 -1.58
N ALA A 235 23.87 -2.96 -1.25
CA ALA A 235 25.03 -2.48 -2.01
C ALA A 235 26.09 -3.59 -2.12
N ILE A 236 26.47 -4.22 -1.01
CA ILE A 236 27.44 -5.34 -0.98
C ILE A 236 26.97 -6.51 -1.84
N LYS A 237 25.68 -6.82 -1.79
CA LYS A 237 25.08 -7.95 -2.49
C LYS A 237 25.12 -7.80 -4.01
N PHE A 238 24.82 -6.60 -4.51
CA PHE A 238 24.65 -6.35 -5.94
C PHE A 238 25.90 -5.80 -6.62
N THR A 239 26.93 -5.42 -5.86
CA THR A 239 28.23 -5.01 -6.40
C THR A 239 29.07 -6.26 -6.75
N PRO A 240 29.61 -6.35 -7.98
CA PRO A 240 30.52 -7.41 -8.36
C PRO A 240 31.84 -7.28 -7.61
N PRO A 241 32.63 -8.38 -7.47
CA PRO A 241 33.97 -8.30 -6.89
C PRO A 241 34.86 -7.25 -7.57
N GLY A 242 35.58 -6.46 -6.79
CA GLY A 242 36.40 -5.35 -7.26
C GLY A 242 35.62 -4.05 -7.54
N GLY A 243 34.31 -4.02 -7.25
CA GLY A 243 33.51 -2.79 -7.35
C GLY A 243 33.61 -1.90 -6.11
N THR A 244 33.00 -0.73 -6.17
CA THR A 244 33.08 0.33 -5.15
C THR A 244 31.72 0.59 -4.54
N ILE A 245 31.69 0.81 -3.23
CA ILE A 245 30.52 1.30 -2.47
C ILE A 245 30.89 2.64 -1.88
N THR A 246 30.14 3.68 -2.22
CA THR A 246 30.34 5.03 -1.71
C THR A 246 29.25 5.36 -0.69
N LEU A 247 29.66 5.78 0.51
CA LEU A 247 28.77 6.21 1.58
C LEU A 247 28.97 7.70 1.80
N THR A 248 27.95 8.51 1.52
CA THR A 248 28.04 9.98 1.72
C THR A 248 27.02 10.45 2.73
N GLN A 249 27.40 11.46 3.53
CA GLN A 249 26.49 12.19 4.40
C GLN A 249 26.80 13.69 4.28
N LYS A 250 25.75 14.50 4.10
CA LYS A 250 25.85 15.97 4.02
C LYS A 250 24.62 16.62 4.67
N ALA A 251 24.84 17.76 5.32
CA ALA A 251 23.74 18.58 5.79
C ALA A 251 23.14 19.37 4.60
N ALA A 252 21.83 19.22 4.38
CA ALA A 252 21.07 19.87 3.30
C ALA A 252 19.87 20.63 3.89
N GLY A 253 20.08 21.87 4.29
CA GLY A 253 19.04 22.71 4.91
C GLY A 253 18.59 22.19 6.27
N ASP A 254 17.34 21.72 6.37
CA ASP A 254 16.76 21.17 7.59
C ASP A 254 16.87 19.65 7.69
N PHE A 255 17.54 19.03 6.73
CA PHE A 255 17.67 17.58 6.62
C PHE A 255 19.14 17.15 6.53
N ALA A 256 19.44 15.99 7.06
CA ALA A 256 20.62 15.22 6.73
C ALA A 256 20.33 14.42 5.46
N GLU A 257 21.15 14.57 4.44
CA GLU A 257 21.15 13.75 3.23
C GLU A 257 22.22 12.67 3.37
N ILE A 258 21.79 11.41 3.44
CA ILE A 258 22.66 10.26 3.54
C ILE A 258 22.48 9.39 2.30
N SER A 259 23.56 9.04 1.60
CA SER A 259 23.42 8.15 0.45
C SER A 259 24.38 6.96 0.51
N VAL A 260 23.86 5.83 0.03
CA VAL A 260 24.62 4.60 -0.24
C VAL A 260 24.59 4.39 -1.75
N ALA A 261 25.73 4.47 -2.40
CA ALA A 261 25.87 4.25 -3.83
C ALA A 261 26.74 3.03 -4.09
N ASP A 262 26.41 2.26 -5.10
CA ASP A 262 27.14 1.07 -5.54
C ASP A 262 27.45 1.12 -7.03
N THR A 263 28.49 0.42 -7.47
CA THR A 263 28.86 0.24 -8.87
C THR A 263 28.36 -1.11 -9.41
N GLY A 264 27.20 -1.56 -8.92
CA GLY A 264 26.63 -2.87 -9.26
C GLY A 264 25.90 -2.92 -10.59
N CYS A 265 25.06 -3.94 -10.76
CA CYS A 265 24.30 -4.16 -11.99
C CYS A 265 23.23 -3.09 -12.29
N GLY A 266 22.89 -2.26 -11.32
CA GLY A 266 21.84 -1.25 -11.46
C GLY A 266 20.45 -1.82 -11.72
N MET A 267 19.50 -0.93 -12.06
CA MET A 267 18.09 -1.28 -12.22
C MET A 267 17.44 -0.52 -13.37
N SER A 268 16.50 -1.16 -14.07
CA SER A 268 15.66 -0.51 -15.06
C SER A 268 14.70 0.50 -14.42
N ALA A 269 14.20 1.46 -15.21
CA ALA A 269 13.22 2.44 -14.73
C ALA A 269 11.90 1.77 -14.25
N GLU A 270 11.54 0.62 -14.82
CA GLU A 270 10.38 -0.15 -14.38
C GLU A 270 10.63 -0.81 -13.01
N THR A 271 11.78 -1.44 -12.82
CA THR A 271 12.19 -2.01 -11.54
C THR A 271 12.20 -0.95 -10.44
N GLN A 272 12.73 0.25 -10.70
CA GLN A 272 12.80 1.33 -9.70
C GLN A 272 11.44 1.75 -9.15
N LYS A 273 10.36 1.63 -9.92
CA LYS A 273 8.99 1.96 -9.45
C LYS A 273 8.50 1.03 -8.35
N HIS A 274 8.94 -0.24 -8.40
CA HIS A 274 8.40 -1.32 -7.59
C HIS A 274 9.33 -1.80 -6.46
N ILE A 275 10.61 -1.38 -6.42
CA ILE A 275 11.61 -1.91 -5.46
C ILE A 275 11.25 -1.72 -3.99
N PHE A 276 10.37 -0.81 -3.66
CA PHE A 276 9.88 -0.59 -2.29
C PHE A 276 8.60 -1.39 -1.98
N GLU A 277 8.07 -2.13 -2.95
CA GLU A 277 6.93 -3.02 -2.73
C GLU A 277 7.39 -4.31 -2.03
N LYS A 278 6.49 -4.88 -1.23
CA LYS A 278 6.78 -6.10 -0.46
C LYS A 278 6.97 -7.28 -1.40
N PHE A 279 8.03 -8.07 -1.17
CA PHE A 279 8.40 -9.25 -1.95
C PHE A 279 8.78 -8.98 -3.40
N TYR A 280 8.85 -7.72 -3.81
CA TYR A 280 9.30 -7.41 -5.16
C TYR A 280 10.79 -7.75 -5.30
N GLN A 281 11.13 -8.45 -6.36
CA GLN A 281 12.49 -8.81 -6.76
C GLN A 281 12.59 -8.57 -8.26
N GLY A 282 13.55 -7.75 -8.69
CA GLY A 282 13.83 -7.56 -10.13
C GLY A 282 14.33 -8.86 -10.78
N ASP A 283 14.20 -8.96 -12.10
CA ASP A 283 14.49 -10.17 -12.88
C ASP A 283 15.90 -10.75 -12.68
N THR A 284 16.88 -9.91 -12.34
CA THR A 284 18.27 -10.32 -12.08
C THR A 284 18.49 -10.87 -10.65
N SER A 285 17.52 -10.72 -9.75
CA SER A 285 17.66 -11.01 -8.32
C SER A 285 17.32 -12.47 -7.96
N HIS A 286 16.70 -13.24 -8.84
CA HIS A 286 16.39 -14.66 -8.56
C HIS A 286 17.65 -15.52 -8.30
N ALA A 287 18.78 -15.15 -8.88
CA ALA A 287 20.07 -15.80 -8.62
C ALA A 287 20.76 -15.31 -7.33
N THR A 288 20.34 -14.17 -6.77
CA THR A 288 20.98 -13.54 -5.62
C THR A 288 20.04 -13.59 -4.41
N ALA A 289 20.51 -14.12 -3.28
CA ALA A 289 19.71 -14.35 -2.08
C ALA A 289 19.07 -13.05 -1.54
N GLY A 290 17.75 -13.00 -1.43
CA GLY A 290 16.99 -11.90 -0.84
C GLY A 290 15.52 -12.31 -0.71
N ASN A 291 14.75 -11.62 0.13
CA ASN A 291 13.35 -11.91 0.38
C ASN A 291 12.39 -10.78 -0.05
N GLY A 292 12.92 -9.71 -0.68
CA GLY A 292 12.12 -8.57 -1.16
C GLY A 292 11.42 -7.76 -0.06
N LEU A 293 11.82 -7.91 1.21
CA LEU A 293 11.23 -7.18 2.34
C LEU A 293 12.11 -6.04 2.85
N GLY A 294 13.41 -6.06 2.56
CA GLY A 294 14.37 -5.10 3.12
C GLY A 294 14.06 -3.65 2.75
N LEU A 295 13.84 -3.36 1.46
CA LEU A 295 13.53 -2.00 1.01
C LEU A 295 12.12 -1.54 1.40
N ALA A 296 11.14 -2.44 1.48
CA ALA A 296 9.82 -2.13 2.02
C ALA A 296 9.91 -1.74 3.51
N LEU A 297 10.77 -2.42 4.28
CA LEU A 297 11.06 -2.10 5.68
C LEU A 297 11.74 -0.72 5.80
N VAL A 298 12.75 -0.43 4.96
CA VAL A 298 13.42 0.88 4.88
C VAL A 298 12.40 2.00 4.66
N LYS A 299 11.56 1.87 3.64
CA LYS A 299 10.53 2.87 3.34
C LYS A 299 9.61 3.09 4.54
N ARG A 300 9.11 2.01 5.15
CA ARG A 300 8.18 2.10 6.28
C ARG A 300 8.79 2.75 7.52
N ILE A 301 10.04 2.44 7.86
CA ILE A 301 10.76 3.07 8.98
C ILE A 301 10.92 4.57 8.73
N LEU A 302 11.34 4.97 7.53
CA LEU A 302 11.54 6.38 7.18
C LEU A 302 10.22 7.16 7.21
N GLU A 303 9.13 6.62 6.69
CA GLU A 303 7.78 7.22 6.80
C GLU A 303 7.39 7.50 8.26
N LEU A 304 7.67 6.55 9.16
CA LEU A 304 7.38 6.70 10.60
C LEU A 304 8.31 7.69 11.31
N SER A 305 9.52 7.87 10.78
CA SER A 305 10.54 8.79 11.32
C SER A 305 10.48 10.20 10.72
N GLY A 306 9.50 10.48 9.85
CA GLY A 306 9.40 11.77 9.14
C GLY A 306 10.48 11.98 8.08
N GLY A 307 11.17 10.91 7.68
CA GLY A 307 12.18 10.89 6.62
C GLY A 307 11.62 10.40 5.28
N THR A 308 12.45 10.46 4.25
CA THR A 308 12.14 9.96 2.91
C THR A 308 13.32 9.22 2.30
N VAL A 309 13.05 8.35 1.32
CA VAL A 309 14.08 7.66 0.54
C VAL A 309 13.80 7.85 -0.94
N SER A 310 14.86 8.07 -1.70
CA SER A 310 14.85 8.11 -3.16
C SER A 310 15.91 7.17 -3.73
N VAL A 311 15.73 6.78 -5.00
CA VAL A 311 16.69 5.93 -5.71
C VAL A 311 16.99 6.51 -7.08
N GLN A 312 18.25 6.44 -7.47
CA GLN A 312 18.75 6.74 -8.80
C GLN A 312 19.57 5.53 -9.26
N SER A 313 19.19 4.94 -10.37
CA SER A 313 19.87 3.76 -10.89
C SER A 313 19.71 3.69 -12.41
N SER A 314 20.66 3.06 -13.07
CA SER A 314 20.53 2.66 -14.48
C SER A 314 21.24 1.32 -14.68
N PRO A 315 20.78 0.48 -15.62
CA PRO A 315 21.42 -0.80 -15.91
C PRO A 315 22.91 -0.64 -16.13
N ASP A 316 23.71 -1.50 -15.51
CA ASP A 316 25.17 -1.57 -15.58
C ASP A 316 25.94 -0.34 -15.04
N HIS A 317 25.26 0.58 -14.35
CA HIS A 317 25.87 1.78 -13.76
C HIS A 317 25.64 1.88 -12.24
N GLY A 318 25.17 0.80 -11.62
CA GLY A 318 24.93 0.74 -10.19
C GLY A 318 23.67 1.48 -9.74
N SER A 319 23.55 1.65 -8.43
CA SER A 319 22.42 2.30 -7.79
C SER A 319 22.88 3.27 -6.70
N LYS A 320 22.15 4.36 -6.53
CA LYS A 320 22.32 5.31 -5.42
C LYS A 320 21.00 5.45 -4.67
N PHE A 321 20.98 5.00 -3.42
CA PHE A 321 19.86 5.23 -2.50
C PHE A 321 20.18 6.45 -1.65
N THR A 322 19.28 7.42 -1.60
CA THR A 322 19.43 8.64 -0.81
C THR A 322 18.31 8.74 0.21
N VAL A 323 18.67 8.88 1.47
CA VAL A 323 17.78 9.03 2.63
C VAL A 323 17.86 10.47 3.12
N PHE A 324 16.72 11.07 3.41
CA PHE A 324 16.60 12.38 4.03
C PHE A 324 15.99 12.22 5.42
N LEU A 325 16.70 12.70 6.45
CA LEU A 325 16.24 12.69 7.85
C LEU A 325 16.23 14.12 8.40
N PRO A 326 15.25 14.47 9.25
CA PRO A 326 15.26 15.77 9.93
C PRO A 326 16.51 15.93 10.79
N LEU A 327 17.22 17.04 10.62
CA LEU A 327 18.33 17.42 11.49
C LEU A 327 17.81 17.79 12.88
N PHE A 328 18.53 17.36 13.91
CA PHE A 328 18.31 17.86 15.24
C PHE A 328 18.89 19.29 15.35
N LYS A 329 18.01 20.29 15.49
CA LYS A 329 18.42 21.67 15.81
C LYS A 329 18.30 21.85 17.30
N GLU A 330 19.42 22.01 18.01
CA GLU A 330 19.38 22.54 19.37
C GLU A 330 18.68 23.91 19.33
N CYS A 331 17.53 24.03 19.99
CA CYS A 331 17.02 25.34 20.34
C CYS A 331 18.03 25.97 21.30
N ILE A 332 18.92 26.81 20.80
CA ILE A 332 19.70 27.70 21.64
C ILE A 332 18.69 28.68 22.24
N THR A 333 18.13 28.32 23.38
CA THR A 333 17.48 29.29 24.28
C THR A 333 18.57 30.22 24.79
N HIS A 334 18.76 31.33 24.10
CA HIS A 334 19.44 32.48 24.71
C HIS A 334 18.59 32.93 25.92
N GLU A 335 18.89 32.40 27.10
CA GLU A 335 18.56 33.10 28.33
C GLU A 335 19.40 34.38 28.32
N GLN A 336 18.70 35.51 28.14
CA GLN A 336 19.20 36.85 28.45
C GLN A 336 18.94 37.18 29.92
#